data_bea07250bb875eb062ce6b2a1af69e44
#
_entry.id   bea07250bb875eb062ce6b2a1af69e44
#
_cell.length_a   1.000
_cell.length_b   1.000
_cell.length_c   1.000
_cell.angle_alpha   90.00
_cell.angle_beta   90.00
_cell.angle_gamma   90.00
#
_symmetry.space_group_name_H-M   'P 1'
#
loop_
_entity.id
_entity.type
_entity.pdbx_description
1 polymer ?
#
loop_
_entity_poly.entity_id
_entity_poly.type
_entity_poly.pdbx_seq_one_letter_code
_entity_poly.pdbx_strand_id
1 'polypeptide(L)'
;MHPTTHAEVAVLVLNWNGRSLLETFLPSWVQHTPAGADLIIVDNGSTDDSVAFVREHYPEVRLHLFTENHGFAAGYNKAIAELDYKTIVLLNSDVELSRGWLDEPLRLLDSDPTIAAVQPTIRAQRDPKSFEYAGAAGGFIDSLGYPFCRGRLFGTLEEDHGQYANPTDLFWASGACLIIRRDVYLEVGGLDTIFFAHQEEIDLCWRLNARGHRIAFAPTSVVYHVGGASLSAESPRKVFLNFRNNLLMIYKNLPAPRLHHVLLCRFFLDVFAALVYLLQLKPRHCYAVLEGWRCFMIKRQRYEEVRKENIAKTVRPLPTSLMKPYSLLVQYYLRGRRRYSDLPQ
;
A
#
# COMPACT_ATOMS: atom_id res chain seq x y z
N MET A 1 -12.70 -40.46 3.34
CA MET A 1 -11.69 -39.48 2.99
C MET A 1 -12.45 -38.31 2.38
N HIS A 2 -12.66 -37.22 3.14
CA HIS A 2 -13.16 -35.98 2.54
C HIS A 2 -12.05 -35.39 1.67
N PRO A 3 -12.35 -34.94 0.46
CA PRO A 3 -11.37 -34.20 -0.30
C PRO A 3 -10.98 -32.96 0.54
N THR A 4 -9.71 -32.83 0.87
CA THR A 4 -9.16 -31.58 1.42
C THR A 4 -9.29 -30.55 0.30
N THR A 5 -10.41 -29.80 0.30
CA THR A 5 -10.52 -28.60 -0.51
C THR A 5 -9.43 -27.65 0.00
N HIS A 6 -8.37 -27.48 -0.78
CA HIS A 6 -7.35 -26.49 -0.49
C HIS A 6 -8.04 -25.12 -0.39
N ALA A 7 -7.76 -24.35 0.64
CA ALA A 7 -8.27 -22.99 0.76
C ALA A 7 -7.89 -22.19 -0.48
N GLU A 8 -8.85 -21.45 -1.07
CA GLU A 8 -8.57 -20.62 -2.24
C GLU A 8 -7.90 -19.27 -1.90
N VAL A 9 -7.91 -18.92 -0.61
CA VAL A 9 -7.44 -17.62 -0.10
C VAL A 9 -6.33 -17.82 0.92
N ALA A 10 -5.23 -17.08 0.78
CA ALA A 10 -4.19 -16.98 1.80
C ALA A 10 -4.12 -15.57 2.38
N VAL A 11 -4.20 -15.47 3.70
CA VAL A 11 -3.92 -14.23 4.45
C VAL A 11 -2.45 -14.29 4.90
N LEU A 12 -1.60 -13.50 4.25
CA LEU A 12 -0.16 -13.47 4.47
C LEU A 12 0.21 -12.31 5.38
N VAL A 13 0.84 -12.62 6.51
CA VAL A 13 1.43 -11.63 7.42
C VAL A 13 2.93 -11.79 7.41
N LEU A 14 3.64 -10.79 6.87
CA LEU A 14 5.11 -10.79 6.86
C LEU A 14 5.63 -10.39 8.25
N ASN A 15 6.36 -11.29 8.89
CA ASN A 15 6.97 -11.07 10.20
C ASN A 15 8.49 -10.98 10.10
N TRP A 16 9.08 -10.03 10.81
CA TRP A 16 10.53 -9.96 11.07
C TRP A 16 10.79 -9.35 12.44
N ASN A 17 11.25 -10.17 13.38
CA ASN A 17 11.48 -9.78 14.77
C ASN A 17 10.28 -9.06 15.39
N GLY A 18 9.07 -9.58 15.11
CA GLY A 18 7.81 -8.96 15.46
C GLY A 18 7.07 -9.65 16.61
N ARG A 19 7.79 -10.30 17.55
CA ARG A 19 7.20 -11.07 18.65
C ARG A 19 6.07 -10.32 19.38
N SER A 20 6.28 -9.06 19.72
CA SER A 20 5.29 -8.24 20.43
C SER A 20 4.05 -7.92 19.58
N LEU A 21 4.22 -7.76 18.28
CA LEU A 21 3.10 -7.54 17.35
C LEU A 21 2.28 -8.82 17.19
N LEU A 22 2.93 -9.98 17.09
CA LEU A 22 2.26 -11.28 17.07
C LEU A 22 1.44 -11.50 18.35
N GLU A 23 2.00 -11.21 19.54
CA GLU A 23 1.24 -11.30 20.79
C GLU A 23 -0.03 -10.45 20.78
N THR A 24 0.07 -9.26 20.19
CA THR A 24 -1.02 -8.29 20.21
C THR A 24 -2.10 -8.63 19.17
N PHE A 25 -1.71 -8.98 17.94
CA PHE A 25 -2.65 -9.01 16.81
C PHE A 25 -3.01 -10.43 16.33
N LEU A 26 -2.15 -11.42 16.53
CA LEU A 26 -2.43 -12.81 16.10
C LEU A 26 -3.76 -13.37 16.65
N PRO A 27 -4.19 -13.09 17.90
CA PRO A 27 -5.50 -13.49 18.38
C PRO A 27 -6.65 -13.03 17.47
N SER A 28 -6.63 -11.77 16.99
CA SER A 28 -7.65 -11.25 16.10
C SER A 28 -7.62 -11.91 14.73
N TRP A 29 -6.42 -12.23 14.22
CA TRP A 29 -6.27 -12.88 12.91
C TRP A 29 -6.81 -14.30 12.96
N VAL A 30 -6.50 -15.07 13.99
CA VAL A 30 -7.03 -16.44 14.18
C VAL A 30 -8.55 -16.40 14.34
N GLN A 31 -9.07 -15.49 15.15
CA GLN A 31 -10.50 -15.38 15.42
C GLN A 31 -11.32 -14.98 14.19
N HIS A 32 -10.78 -14.12 13.31
CA HIS A 32 -11.54 -13.48 12.23
C HIS A 32 -11.15 -13.90 10.82
N THR A 33 -10.15 -14.78 10.66
CA THR A 33 -9.90 -15.45 9.37
C THR A 33 -10.97 -16.50 9.13
N PRO A 34 -11.75 -16.42 8.04
CA PRO A 34 -12.83 -17.37 7.78
C PRO A 34 -12.29 -18.78 7.47
N ALA A 35 -13.07 -19.81 7.75
CA ALA A 35 -12.67 -21.22 7.56
C ALA A 35 -12.26 -21.60 6.11
N GLY A 36 -12.62 -20.79 5.11
CA GLY A 36 -12.20 -20.97 3.71
C GLY A 36 -10.90 -20.26 3.33
N ALA A 37 -10.19 -19.68 4.30
CA ALA A 37 -8.92 -18.99 4.09
C ALA A 37 -7.83 -19.52 5.05
N ASP A 38 -6.60 -19.63 4.56
CA ASP A 38 -5.44 -20.00 5.38
C ASP A 38 -4.74 -18.75 5.91
N LEU A 39 -4.55 -18.67 7.23
CA LEU A 39 -3.67 -17.69 7.85
C LEU A 39 -2.22 -18.21 7.82
N ILE A 40 -1.33 -17.44 7.23
CA ILE A 40 0.08 -17.82 7.04
C ILE A 40 0.97 -16.70 7.57
N ILE A 41 1.75 -17.01 8.60
CA ILE A 41 2.83 -16.12 9.04
C ILE A 41 4.06 -16.41 8.18
N VAL A 42 4.42 -15.43 7.37
CA VAL A 42 5.65 -15.48 6.54
C VAL A 42 6.79 -14.91 7.38
N ASP A 43 7.57 -15.77 8.01
CA ASP A 43 8.72 -15.34 8.80
C ASP A 43 9.91 -15.04 7.91
N ASN A 44 10.34 -13.79 7.93
CA ASN A 44 11.37 -13.25 7.06
C ASN A 44 12.77 -13.31 7.70
N GLY A 45 13.12 -14.48 8.25
CA GLY A 45 14.40 -14.71 8.90
C GLY A 45 14.52 -14.01 10.25
N SER A 46 13.50 -14.14 11.11
CA SER A 46 13.55 -13.60 12.47
C SER A 46 14.62 -14.27 13.33
N THR A 47 15.20 -13.49 14.22
CA THR A 47 16.21 -13.93 15.21
C THR A 47 15.69 -13.86 16.65
N ASP A 48 14.47 -13.33 16.83
CA ASP A 48 13.76 -13.35 18.10
C ASP A 48 12.96 -14.65 18.28
N ASP A 49 12.16 -14.75 19.32
CA ASP A 49 11.32 -15.91 19.63
C ASP A 49 9.96 -15.94 18.91
N SER A 50 9.76 -15.11 17.85
CA SER A 50 8.53 -15.03 17.07
C SER A 50 8.04 -16.40 16.59
N VAL A 51 8.93 -17.18 15.96
CA VAL A 51 8.59 -18.51 15.41
C VAL A 51 8.25 -19.52 16.51
N ALA A 52 9.02 -19.49 17.61
CA ALA A 52 8.75 -20.36 18.75
C ALA A 52 7.39 -20.08 19.38
N PHE A 53 7.06 -18.81 19.54
CA PHE A 53 5.77 -18.36 20.06
C PHE A 53 4.59 -18.85 19.21
N VAL A 54 4.65 -18.68 17.89
CA VAL A 54 3.55 -19.15 17.03
C VAL A 54 3.39 -20.66 17.13
N ARG A 55 4.49 -21.43 17.11
CA ARG A 55 4.45 -22.90 17.23
C ARG A 55 3.86 -23.39 18.55
N GLU A 56 4.17 -22.70 19.64
CA GLU A 56 3.73 -23.08 20.98
C GLU A 56 2.25 -22.72 21.23
N HIS A 57 1.83 -21.51 20.84
CA HIS A 57 0.52 -20.97 21.22
C HIS A 57 -0.54 -21.07 20.13
N TYR A 58 -0.13 -21.23 18.86
CA TYR A 58 -1.01 -21.26 17.68
C TYR A 58 -0.55 -22.32 16.68
N PRO A 59 -0.50 -23.61 17.09
CA PRO A 59 0.03 -24.70 16.26
C PRO A 59 -0.77 -24.92 14.96
N GLU A 60 -2.02 -24.44 14.88
CA GLU A 60 -2.87 -24.47 13.69
C GLU A 60 -2.49 -23.42 12.63
N VAL A 61 -1.74 -22.37 13.01
CA VAL A 61 -1.33 -21.30 12.10
C VAL A 61 -0.15 -21.77 11.26
N ARG A 62 -0.27 -21.65 9.94
CA ARG A 62 0.81 -22.03 9.02
C ARG A 62 1.97 -21.06 9.12
N LEU A 63 3.18 -21.62 9.15
CA LEU A 63 4.43 -20.89 9.10
C LEU A 63 5.10 -21.13 7.74
N HIS A 64 5.44 -20.04 7.03
CA HIS A 64 6.32 -20.05 5.88
C HIS A 64 7.64 -19.36 6.26
N LEU A 65 8.75 -20.12 6.29
CA LEU A 65 9.98 -19.67 6.93
C LEU A 65 11.06 -19.37 5.90
N PHE A 66 11.60 -18.15 5.90
CA PHE A 66 12.84 -17.82 5.22
C PHE A 66 14.04 -17.88 6.18
N THR A 67 15.20 -18.16 5.63
CA THR A 67 16.46 -18.24 6.40
C THR A 67 17.12 -16.87 6.61
N GLU A 68 16.70 -15.85 5.87
CA GLU A 68 17.25 -14.49 5.92
C GLU A 68 16.17 -13.44 5.65
N ASN A 69 16.43 -12.20 6.08
CA ASN A 69 15.52 -11.09 5.84
C ASN A 69 15.67 -10.55 4.39
N HIS A 70 14.70 -10.82 3.56
CA HIS A 70 14.62 -10.33 2.19
C HIS A 70 14.06 -8.89 2.08
N GLY A 71 13.62 -8.27 3.19
CA GLY A 71 12.87 -7.02 3.19
C GLY A 71 11.39 -7.21 2.87
N PHE A 72 10.63 -6.12 2.89
CA PHE A 72 9.16 -6.17 2.77
C PHE A 72 8.71 -6.69 1.39
N ALA A 73 9.09 -5.99 0.33
CA ALA A 73 8.64 -6.31 -1.02
C ALA A 73 9.12 -7.69 -1.50
N ALA A 74 10.41 -8.02 -1.29
CA ALA A 74 10.93 -9.30 -1.74
C ALA A 74 10.43 -10.47 -0.88
N GLY A 75 10.18 -10.27 0.41
CA GLY A 75 9.57 -11.27 1.29
C GLY A 75 8.18 -11.68 0.79
N TYR A 76 7.30 -10.71 0.53
CA TYR A 76 5.99 -11.01 -0.05
C TYR A 76 6.10 -11.64 -1.45
N ASN A 77 6.92 -11.09 -2.35
CA ASN A 77 7.08 -11.64 -3.69
C ASN A 77 7.49 -13.10 -3.69
N LYS A 78 8.46 -13.47 -2.84
CA LYS A 78 8.91 -14.87 -2.71
C LYS A 78 7.83 -15.76 -2.15
N ALA A 79 7.18 -15.37 -1.05
CA ALA A 79 6.10 -16.16 -0.46
C ALA A 79 4.96 -16.38 -1.46
N ILE A 80 4.51 -15.33 -2.17
CA ILE A 80 3.42 -15.43 -3.14
C ILE A 80 3.80 -16.31 -4.35
N ALA A 81 5.07 -16.30 -4.77
CA ALA A 81 5.54 -17.17 -5.85
C ALA A 81 5.52 -18.67 -5.45
N GLU A 82 5.84 -18.96 -4.19
CA GLU A 82 5.95 -20.32 -3.66
C GLU A 82 4.61 -20.92 -3.19
N LEU A 83 3.60 -20.08 -2.94
CA LEU A 83 2.29 -20.48 -2.43
C LEU A 83 1.25 -20.54 -3.56
N ASP A 84 0.48 -21.61 -3.63
CA ASP A 84 -0.53 -21.81 -4.68
C ASP A 84 -1.94 -21.56 -4.14
N TYR A 85 -2.39 -20.30 -4.29
CA TYR A 85 -3.72 -19.81 -3.92
C TYR A 85 -4.28 -18.95 -5.05
N LYS A 86 -5.59 -18.82 -5.14
CA LYS A 86 -6.27 -17.98 -6.12
C LYS A 86 -6.22 -16.50 -5.70
N THR A 87 -6.44 -16.24 -4.42
CA THR A 87 -6.48 -14.89 -3.84
C THR A 87 -5.48 -14.79 -2.69
N ILE A 88 -4.74 -13.71 -2.68
CA ILE A 88 -3.76 -13.37 -1.65
C ILE A 88 -4.21 -12.11 -0.92
N VAL A 89 -4.07 -12.11 0.38
CA VAL A 89 -4.16 -10.91 1.21
C VAL A 89 -2.76 -10.57 1.72
N LEU A 90 -2.27 -9.39 1.39
CA LEU A 90 -1.12 -8.79 2.05
C LEU A 90 -1.67 -8.08 3.29
N LEU A 91 -1.27 -8.52 4.49
CA LEU A 91 -1.71 -7.97 5.76
C LEU A 91 -0.51 -7.52 6.59
N ASN A 92 -0.48 -6.26 7.01
CA ASN A 92 0.56 -5.79 7.91
C ASN A 92 0.41 -6.42 9.31
N SER A 93 1.54 -6.59 9.98
CA SER A 93 1.61 -7.19 11.33
C SER A 93 1.05 -6.31 12.46
N ASP A 94 0.64 -5.07 12.16
CA ASP A 94 0.00 -4.13 13.10
C ASP A 94 -1.45 -3.80 12.73
N VAL A 95 -2.12 -4.73 12.04
CA VAL A 95 -3.54 -4.64 11.68
C VAL A 95 -4.36 -5.59 12.55
N GLU A 96 -5.44 -5.08 13.14
CA GLU A 96 -6.46 -5.85 13.83
C GLU A 96 -7.63 -6.13 12.87
N LEU A 97 -8.03 -7.39 12.76
CA LEU A 97 -9.14 -7.80 11.91
C LEU A 97 -10.48 -7.73 12.66
N SER A 98 -11.55 -7.43 11.94
CA SER A 98 -12.92 -7.47 12.45
C SER A 98 -13.70 -8.63 11.83
N ARG A 99 -14.82 -8.98 12.46
CA ARG A 99 -15.71 -10.04 11.96
C ARG A 99 -16.23 -9.70 10.55
N GLY A 100 -16.13 -10.66 9.62
CA GLY A 100 -16.66 -10.52 8.25
C GLY A 100 -15.86 -9.57 7.34
N TRP A 101 -14.65 -9.18 7.75
CA TRP A 101 -13.81 -8.24 7.00
C TRP A 101 -13.46 -8.69 5.58
N LEU A 102 -13.51 -9.99 5.32
CA LEU A 102 -13.12 -10.56 4.03
C LEU A 102 -14.34 -10.86 3.13
N ASP A 103 -15.56 -10.80 3.65
CA ASP A 103 -16.78 -11.21 2.92
C ASP A 103 -17.06 -10.35 1.70
N GLU A 104 -17.09 -9.02 1.86
CA GLU A 104 -17.32 -8.10 0.74
C GLU A 104 -16.17 -8.10 -0.26
N PRO A 105 -14.88 -8.08 0.14
CA PRO A 105 -13.77 -8.18 -0.79
C PRO A 105 -13.82 -9.41 -1.69
N LEU A 106 -14.07 -10.59 -1.14
CA LEU A 106 -14.19 -11.81 -1.96
C LEU A 106 -15.38 -11.76 -2.89
N ARG A 107 -16.54 -11.30 -2.41
CA ARG A 107 -17.73 -11.11 -3.25
C ARG A 107 -17.47 -10.17 -4.42
N LEU A 108 -16.73 -9.07 -4.22
CA LEU A 108 -16.35 -8.14 -5.29
C LEU A 108 -15.42 -8.80 -6.31
N LEU A 109 -14.41 -9.53 -5.86
CA LEU A 109 -13.53 -10.30 -6.75
C LEU A 109 -14.32 -11.33 -7.56
N ASP A 110 -15.24 -12.06 -6.94
CA ASP A 110 -16.02 -13.11 -7.62
C ASP A 110 -17.05 -12.54 -8.60
N SER A 111 -17.60 -11.36 -8.33
CA SER A 111 -18.65 -10.74 -9.16
C SER A 111 -18.15 -10.13 -10.46
N ASP A 112 -16.87 -9.72 -10.51
CA ASP A 112 -16.31 -9.02 -11.68
C ASP A 112 -14.83 -9.42 -11.90
N PRO A 113 -14.52 -10.15 -12.98
CA PRO A 113 -13.17 -10.58 -13.29
C PRO A 113 -12.21 -9.43 -13.64
N THR A 114 -12.72 -8.23 -13.91
CA THR A 114 -11.87 -7.04 -14.14
C THR A 114 -11.33 -6.44 -12.85
N ILE A 115 -11.95 -6.75 -11.69
CA ILE A 115 -11.44 -6.36 -10.38
C ILE A 115 -10.28 -7.28 -10.02
N ALA A 116 -9.07 -6.75 -10.00
CA ALA A 116 -7.87 -7.48 -9.63
C ALA A 116 -7.55 -7.37 -8.14
N ALA A 117 -7.88 -6.24 -7.52
CA ALA A 117 -7.58 -5.99 -6.12
C ALA A 117 -8.72 -5.25 -5.41
N VAL A 118 -8.77 -5.42 -4.09
CA VAL A 118 -9.78 -4.78 -3.23
C VAL A 118 -9.11 -4.25 -1.97
N GLN A 119 -9.57 -3.07 -1.52
CA GLN A 119 -9.20 -2.49 -0.23
C GLN A 119 -10.43 -2.38 0.67
N PRO A 120 -10.36 -2.85 1.93
CA PRO A 120 -11.37 -2.56 2.95
C PRO A 120 -11.27 -1.10 3.44
N THR A 121 -12.23 -0.66 4.23
CA THR A 121 -12.09 0.53 5.07
C THR A 121 -11.04 0.29 6.14
N ILE A 122 -10.04 1.19 6.22
CA ILE A 122 -8.98 1.12 7.22
C ILE A 122 -9.21 2.25 8.25
N ARG A 123 -9.50 1.86 9.48
CA ARG A 123 -9.69 2.79 10.62
C ARG A 123 -8.48 2.78 11.53
N ALA A 124 -8.29 3.87 12.25
CA ALA A 124 -7.24 3.96 13.26
C ALA A 124 -7.58 3.04 14.45
N GLN A 125 -6.67 2.12 14.80
CA GLN A 125 -6.88 1.19 15.91
C GLN A 125 -7.04 1.92 17.27
N ARG A 126 -6.31 3.03 17.45
CA ARG A 126 -6.36 3.85 18.68
C ARG A 126 -7.58 4.77 18.75
N ASP A 127 -8.21 5.05 17.62
CA ASP A 127 -9.43 5.85 17.51
C ASP A 127 -10.33 5.27 16.42
N PRO A 128 -11.11 4.22 16.72
CA PRO A 128 -11.92 3.48 15.75
C PRO A 128 -13.00 4.29 15.03
N LYS A 129 -13.23 5.54 15.45
CA LYS A 129 -14.15 6.47 14.79
C LYS A 129 -13.47 7.24 13.65
N SER A 130 -12.15 7.31 13.65
CA SER A 130 -11.36 8.02 12.65
C SER A 130 -10.81 7.08 11.60
N PHE A 131 -10.68 7.59 10.37
CA PHE A 131 -9.91 6.91 9.33
C PHE A 131 -8.43 6.83 9.71
N GLU A 132 -7.75 5.81 9.20
CA GLU A 132 -6.33 5.65 9.42
C GLU A 132 -5.51 6.47 8.39
N TYR A 133 -4.28 6.78 8.76
CA TYR A 133 -3.37 7.62 7.97
C TYR A 133 -3.01 7.02 6.59
N ALA A 134 -2.86 5.68 6.49
CA ALA A 134 -2.32 5.01 5.31
C ALA A 134 -3.39 4.25 4.54
N GLY A 135 -4.23 4.95 3.78
CA GLY A 135 -5.18 4.34 2.86
C GLY A 135 -6.65 4.58 3.20
N ALA A 136 -7.00 4.77 4.48
CA ALA A 136 -8.33 5.18 4.93
C ALA A 136 -9.50 4.51 4.14
N ALA A 137 -10.24 5.27 3.34
CA ALA A 137 -11.34 4.77 2.47
C ALA A 137 -10.94 4.74 0.97
N GLY A 138 -9.68 4.36 0.68
CA GLY A 138 -9.15 4.18 -0.66
C GLY A 138 -8.42 5.38 -1.26
N GLY A 139 -7.46 5.10 -2.10
CA GLY A 139 -6.45 6.03 -2.59
C GLY A 139 -6.61 6.52 -4.01
N PHE A 140 -6.16 7.75 -4.25
CA PHE A 140 -6.10 8.45 -5.52
C PHE A 140 -4.71 9.07 -5.70
N ILE A 141 -4.46 9.64 -6.88
CA ILE A 141 -3.23 10.38 -7.18
C ILE A 141 -3.58 11.67 -7.90
N ASP A 142 -2.82 12.74 -7.65
CA ASP A 142 -2.98 14.00 -8.34
C ASP A 142 -2.19 14.07 -9.65
N SER A 143 -2.33 15.18 -10.37
CA SER A 143 -1.66 15.41 -11.67
C SER A 143 -0.13 15.47 -11.58
N LEU A 144 0.43 15.68 -10.39
CA LEU A 144 1.87 15.77 -10.13
C LEU A 144 2.42 14.49 -9.45
N GLY A 145 1.58 13.48 -9.28
CA GLY A 145 1.98 12.20 -8.69
C GLY A 145 1.99 12.17 -7.16
N TYR A 146 1.31 13.09 -6.49
CA TYR A 146 1.12 13.03 -5.04
C TYR A 146 -0.05 12.10 -4.71
N PRO A 147 0.18 10.97 -3.97
CA PRO A 147 -0.89 10.10 -3.54
C PRO A 147 -1.67 10.74 -2.38
N PHE A 148 -2.97 10.49 -2.36
CA PHE A 148 -3.89 10.91 -1.29
C PHE A 148 -5.05 9.93 -1.20
N CYS A 149 -5.86 10.00 -0.15
CA CYS A 149 -6.98 9.09 0.04
C CYS A 149 -8.22 9.82 0.58
N ARG A 150 -9.37 9.17 0.39
CA ARG A 150 -10.60 9.56 1.07
C ARG A 150 -10.44 9.31 2.56
N GLY A 151 -10.88 10.26 3.39
CA GLY A 151 -10.71 10.23 4.83
C GLY A 151 -9.42 10.88 5.32
N ARG A 152 -8.48 11.24 4.41
CA ARG A 152 -7.26 11.93 4.79
C ARG A 152 -6.63 12.75 3.66
N LEU A 153 -6.34 14.02 3.93
CA LEU A 153 -5.49 14.86 3.09
C LEU A 153 -4.32 15.41 3.92
N PHE A 154 -3.09 15.05 3.56
CA PHE A 154 -1.86 15.39 4.30
C PHE A 154 -1.99 15.08 5.81
N GLY A 155 -1.95 16.10 6.67
CA GLY A 155 -2.08 15.98 8.12
C GLY A 155 -3.52 16.00 8.63
N THR A 156 -4.53 16.20 7.76
CA THR A 156 -5.93 16.25 8.17
C THR A 156 -6.57 14.87 8.04
N LEU A 157 -6.97 14.29 9.16
CA LEU A 157 -7.76 13.07 9.24
C LEU A 157 -9.24 13.43 9.39
N GLU A 158 -10.11 12.56 8.87
CA GLU A 158 -11.56 12.69 9.00
C GLU A 158 -12.09 11.58 9.92
N GLU A 159 -13.14 11.89 10.68
CA GLU A 159 -13.96 10.87 11.32
C GLU A 159 -14.81 10.14 10.27
N ASP A 160 -15.04 8.86 10.49
CA ASP A 160 -15.90 8.05 9.63
C ASP A 160 -17.36 8.13 10.09
N HIS A 161 -18.14 8.89 9.35
CA HIS A 161 -19.59 9.03 9.52
C HIS A 161 -20.37 8.31 8.40
N GLY A 162 -19.73 7.40 7.65
CA GLY A 162 -20.31 6.74 6.49
C GLY A 162 -20.28 7.59 5.21
N GLN A 163 -19.56 8.72 5.18
CA GLN A 163 -19.49 9.62 4.03
C GLN A 163 -18.83 8.97 2.80
N TYR A 164 -18.12 7.87 2.97
CA TYR A 164 -17.48 7.10 1.90
C TYR A 164 -18.02 5.66 1.79
N ALA A 165 -19.27 5.45 2.20
CA ALA A 165 -19.93 4.12 2.18
C ALA A 165 -20.23 3.58 0.77
N ASN A 166 -20.06 4.37 -0.28
CA ASN A 166 -20.31 3.93 -1.65
C ASN A 166 -19.10 3.22 -2.24
N PRO A 167 -19.29 2.04 -2.88
CA PRO A 167 -18.24 1.37 -3.66
C PRO A 167 -17.69 2.31 -4.74
N THR A 168 -16.39 2.25 -4.97
CA THR A 168 -15.74 3.06 -6.00
C THR A 168 -14.46 2.38 -6.46
N ASP A 169 -14.03 2.72 -7.69
CA ASP A 169 -12.72 2.33 -8.17
C ASP A 169 -11.63 3.21 -7.54
N LEU A 170 -10.50 2.60 -7.26
CA LEU A 170 -9.35 3.23 -6.63
C LEU A 170 -8.18 3.34 -7.59
N PHE A 171 -7.36 4.37 -7.41
CA PHE A 171 -6.03 4.39 -8.02
C PHE A 171 -5.07 3.47 -7.26
N TRP A 172 -5.09 3.49 -5.93
CA TRP A 172 -4.26 2.61 -5.11
C TRP A 172 -4.98 2.12 -3.86
N ALA A 173 -4.60 0.92 -3.45
CA ALA A 173 -4.99 0.27 -2.22
C ALA A 173 -3.78 0.22 -1.28
N SER A 174 -4.04 0.32 0.02
CA SER A 174 -3.01 0.31 1.05
C SER A 174 -2.38 -1.06 1.24
N GLY A 175 -1.06 -1.10 1.38
CA GLY A 175 -0.34 -2.30 1.79
C GLY A 175 -0.65 -2.79 3.20
N ALA A 176 -1.37 -1.99 4.01
CA ALA A 176 -1.81 -2.42 5.34
C ALA A 176 -2.81 -3.61 5.25
N CYS A 177 -3.70 -3.57 4.24
CA CYS A 177 -4.59 -4.70 3.93
C CYS A 177 -4.98 -4.62 2.44
N LEU A 178 -4.30 -5.41 1.61
CA LEU A 178 -4.53 -5.49 0.16
C LEU A 178 -4.95 -6.91 -0.21
N ILE A 179 -6.18 -7.06 -0.67
CA ILE A 179 -6.71 -8.33 -1.19
C ILE A 179 -6.52 -8.33 -2.70
N ILE A 180 -5.85 -9.33 -3.28
CA ILE A 180 -5.48 -9.32 -4.70
C ILE A 180 -5.52 -10.72 -5.32
N ARG A 181 -5.89 -10.83 -6.59
CA ARG A 181 -5.74 -12.06 -7.38
C ARG A 181 -4.25 -12.37 -7.55
N ARG A 182 -3.85 -13.58 -7.21
CA ARG A 182 -2.45 -14.00 -7.26
C ARG A 182 -1.88 -13.99 -8.67
N ASP A 183 -2.62 -14.51 -9.64
CA ASP A 183 -2.21 -14.55 -11.03
C ASP A 183 -1.92 -13.16 -11.58
N VAL A 184 -2.80 -12.19 -11.31
CA VAL A 184 -2.62 -10.79 -11.71
C VAL A 184 -1.45 -10.13 -10.95
N TYR A 185 -1.28 -10.41 -9.66
CA TYR A 185 -0.11 -9.94 -8.90
C TYR A 185 1.21 -10.37 -9.55
N LEU A 186 1.31 -11.65 -9.94
CA LEU A 186 2.49 -12.21 -10.60
C LEU A 186 2.66 -11.66 -12.02
N GLU A 187 1.58 -11.55 -12.80
CA GLU A 187 1.57 -10.98 -14.15
C GLU A 187 2.14 -9.57 -14.20
N VAL A 188 1.74 -8.71 -13.24
CA VAL A 188 2.24 -7.33 -13.19
C VAL A 188 3.63 -7.21 -12.55
N GLY A 189 4.22 -8.32 -12.06
CA GLY A 189 5.58 -8.40 -11.53
C GLY A 189 5.70 -8.07 -10.04
N GLY A 190 4.60 -8.15 -9.26
CA GLY A 190 4.62 -7.98 -7.80
C GLY A 190 5.07 -6.60 -7.31
N LEU A 191 5.54 -6.53 -6.07
CA LEU A 191 6.09 -5.31 -5.46
C LEU A 191 7.51 -5.04 -5.95
N ASP A 192 7.86 -3.79 -6.20
CA ASP A 192 9.22 -3.41 -6.61
C ASP A 192 10.18 -3.40 -5.41
N THR A 193 11.12 -4.32 -5.39
CA THR A 193 12.05 -4.55 -4.28
C THR A 193 13.01 -3.38 -4.01
N ILE A 194 13.24 -2.50 -4.99
CA ILE A 194 14.13 -1.34 -4.83
C ILE A 194 13.49 -0.27 -3.94
N PHE A 195 12.17 -0.26 -3.80
CA PHE A 195 11.49 0.73 -2.96
C PHE A 195 11.80 0.53 -1.48
N PHE A 196 12.06 -0.68 -1.05
CA PHE A 196 12.35 -1.07 0.33
C PHE A 196 11.13 -0.93 1.25
N ALA A 197 10.52 0.25 1.35
CA ALA A 197 9.28 0.54 2.06
C ALA A 197 8.70 1.86 1.54
N HIS A 198 7.39 2.00 1.60
CA HIS A 198 6.55 3.10 1.12
C HIS A 198 6.47 3.23 -0.40
N GLN A 199 5.24 3.29 -0.89
CA GLN A 199 4.83 3.46 -2.29
C GLN A 199 5.06 2.26 -3.22
N GLU A 200 5.58 1.13 -2.74
CA GLU A 200 5.65 -0.12 -3.50
C GLU A 200 4.27 -0.64 -3.88
N GLU A 201 3.29 -0.52 -2.98
CA GLU A 201 1.90 -0.87 -3.22
C GLU A 201 1.22 0.11 -4.18
N ILE A 202 1.56 1.42 -4.11
CA ILE A 202 1.03 2.43 -5.03
C ILE A 202 1.57 2.20 -6.44
N ASP A 203 2.85 1.85 -6.57
CA ASP A 203 3.47 1.48 -7.84
C ASP A 203 2.84 0.21 -8.44
N LEU A 204 2.60 -0.81 -7.63
CA LEU A 204 1.87 -2.02 -8.02
C LEU A 204 0.48 -1.65 -8.57
N CYS A 205 -0.26 -0.84 -7.82
CA CYS A 205 -1.60 -0.39 -8.19
C CYS A 205 -1.60 0.46 -9.48
N TRP A 206 -0.58 1.28 -9.69
CA TRP A 206 -0.43 2.00 -10.98
C TRP A 206 -0.32 1.04 -12.15
N ARG A 207 0.53 0.01 -12.02
CA ARG A 207 0.71 -1.01 -13.06
C ARG A 207 -0.58 -1.82 -13.31
N LEU A 208 -1.33 -2.17 -12.27
CA LEU A 208 -2.64 -2.81 -12.40
C LEU A 208 -3.61 -1.96 -13.23
N ASN A 209 -3.81 -0.70 -12.85
CA ASN A 209 -4.69 0.22 -13.56
C ASN A 209 -4.23 0.45 -15.02
N ALA A 210 -2.93 0.62 -15.25
CA ALA A 210 -2.37 0.83 -16.58
C ALA A 210 -2.60 -0.38 -17.51
N ARG A 211 -2.64 -1.59 -16.96
CA ARG A 211 -2.94 -2.83 -17.69
C ARG A 211 -4.43 -3.15 -17.80
N GLY A 212 -5.30 -2.22 -17.37
CA GLY A 212 -6.74 -2.32 -17.53
C GLY A 212 -7.48 -3.01 -16.40
N HIS A 213 -6.78 -3.46 -15.36
CA HIS A 213 -7.40 -4.01 -14.16
C HIS A 213 -8.03 -2.90 -13.31
N ARG A 214 -9.03 -3.26 -12.53
CA ARG A 214 -9.69 -2.37 -11.57
C ARG A 214 -9.28 -2.72 -10.14
N ILE A 215 -9.23 -1.70 -9.31
CA ILE A 215 -9.02 -1.83 -7.86
C ILE A 215 -10.29 -1.29 -7.20
N ALA A 216 -10.99 -2.12 -6.43
CA ALA A 216 -12.26 -1.74 -5.84
C ALA A 216 -12.12 -1.39 -4.34
N PHE A 217 -13.00 -0.55 -3.86
CA PHE A 217 -13.17 -0.27 -2.44
C PHE A 217 -14.34 -1.07 -1.89
N ALA A 218 -14.12 -1.77 -0.75
CA ALA A 218 -15.13 -2.51 -0.01
C ALA A 218 -15.53 -1.73 1.25
N PRO A 219 -16.58 -0.88 1.20
CA PRO A 219 -16.94 0.03 2.29
C PRO A 219 -17.46 -0.66 3.55
N THR A 220 -18.08 -1.82 3.44
CA THR A 220 -18.65 -2.55 4.59
C THR A 220 -17.63 -3.45 5.29
N SER A 221 -16.50 -3.69 4.64
CA SER A 221 -15.37 -4.42 5.19
C SER A 221 -14.47 -3.45 5.97
N VAL A 222 -14.18 -3.75 7.23
CA VAL A 222 -13.41 -2.86 8.13
C VAL A 222 -12.24 -3.61 8.75
N VAL A 223 -11.07 -2.99 8.74
CA VAL A 223 -9.91 -3.40 9.52
C VAL A 223 -9.34 -2.21 10.29
N TYR A 224 -8.63 -2.47 11.38
CA TYR A 224 -8.04 -1.43 12.24
C TYR A 224 -6.52 -1.50 12.17
N HIS A 225 -5.87 -0.38 11.89
CA HIS A 225 -4.41 -0.31 11.73
C HIS A 225 -3.80 0.66 12.74
N VAL A 226 -2.70 0.24 13.39
CA VAL A 226 -2.01 1.10 14.38
C VAL A 226 -1.27 2.23 13.67
N GLY A 227 -0.60 1.90 12.57
CA GLY A 227 0.19 2.82 11.78
C GLY A 227 1.49 3.28 12.45
N GLY A 228 2.57 3.30 11.69
CA GLY A 228 3.86 3.82 12.17
C GLY A 228 4.66 2.90 13.07
N ALA A 229 4.25 1.63 13.24
CA ALA A 229 4.99 0.66 14.06
C ALA A 229 6.41 0.40 13.52
N SER A 230 6.60 0.44 12.21
CA SER A 230 7.91 0.13 11.58
C SER A 230 8.80 1.35 11.34
N LEU A 231 8.25 2.54 11.07
CA LEU A 231 8.99 3.78 10.87
C LEU A 231 8.20 4.99 11.39
N SER A 232 8.74 5.69 12.38
CA SER A 232 8.16 6.94 12.90
C SER A 232 7.87 7.94 11.78
N ALA A 233 6.71 8.60 11.86
CA ALA A 233 6.29 9.63 10.88
C ALA A 233 7.31 10.76 10.73
N GLU A 234 8.09 11.04 11.78
CA GLU A 234 9.10 12.10 11.82
C GLU A 234 10.51 11.65 11.41
N SER A 235 10.68 10.41 10.97
CA SER A 235 12.00 9.89 10.59
C SER A 235 12.49 10.52 9.28
N PRO A 236 13.73 11.12 9.24
CA PRO A 236 14.36 11.58 7.99
C PRO A 236 14.47 10.47 6.94
N ARG A 237 14.65 9.20 7.37
CA ARG A 237 14.67 8.04 6.48
C ARG A 237 13.33 7.84 5.77
N LYS A 238 12.20 8.03 6.47
CA LYS A 238 10.86 7.97 5.88
C LYS A 238 10.66 9.07 4.85
N VAL A 239 11.10 10.29 5.14
CA VAL A 239 11.09 11.42 4.18
C VAL A 239 11.89 11.06 2.94
N PHE A 240 13.15 10.61 3.10
CA PHE A 240 13.98 10.17 1.98
C PHE A 240 13.29 9.12 1.10
N LEU A 241 12.75 8.07 1.72
CA LEU A 241 12.06 6.99 0.99
C LEU A 241 10.85 7.52 0.23
N ASN A 242 10.02 8.35 0.85
CA ASN A 242 8.84 8.90 0.20
C ASN A 242 9.19 9.76 -1.01
N PHE A 243 10.17 10.66 -0.92
CA PHE A 243 10.58 11.49 -2.06
C PHE A 243 11.21 10.65 -3.18
N ARG A 244 12.19 9.79 -2.84
CA ARG A 244 12.86 8.92 -3.82
C ARG A 244 11.89 7.98 -4.53
N ASN A 245 11.07 7.28 -3.77
CA ASN A 245 10.16 6.25 -4.30
C ASN A 245 9.06 6.86 -5.16
N ASN A 246 8.51 8.01 -4.73
CA ASN A 246 7.52 8.73 -5.53
C ASN A 246 8.08 9.17 -6.88
N LEU A 247 9.30 9.70 -6.93
CA LEU A 247 9.96 10.08 -8.19
C LEU A 247 10.23 8.86 -9.08
N LEU A 248 10.68 7.74 -8.50
CA LEU A 248 10.87 6.48 -9.24
C LEU A 248 9.55 5.93 -9.77
N MET A 249 8.48 5.94 -8.98
CA MET A 249 7.16 5.51 -9.39
C MET A 249 6.63 6.35 -10.57
N ILE A 250 6.74 7.68 -10.48
CA ILE A 250 6.37 8.60 -11.57
C ILE A 250 7.20 8.29 -12.83
N TYR A 251 8.51 8.14 -12.69
CA TYR A 251 9.40 7.84 -13.80
C TYR A 251 9.05 6.53 -14.50
N LYS A 252 8.77 5.48 -13.72
CA LYS A 252 8.45 4.14 -14.24
C LYS A 252 7.16 4.12 -15.04
N ASN A 253 6.15 4.89 -14.63
CA ASN A 253 4.77 4.65 -15.05
C ASN A 253 4.15 5.82 -15.83
N LEU A 254 4.64 7.07 -15.67
CA LEU A 254 4.01 8.23 -16.33
C LEU A 254 4.45 8.33 -17.80
N PRO A 255 3.49 8.46 -18.78
CA PRO A 255 3.81 8.62 -20.20
C PRO A 255 4.74 9.81 -20.51
N ALA A 256 5.60 9.64 -21.51
CA ALA A 256 6.65 10.60 -21.87
C ALA A 256 6.17 12.06 -22.07
N PRO A 257 5.02 12.34 -22.73
CA PRO A 257 4.57 13.73 -22.95
C PRO A 257 4.37 14.53 -21.66
N ARG A 258 4.02 13.84 -20.55
CA ARG A 258 3.78 14.49 -19.25
C ARG A 258 4.97 14.42 -18.31
N LEU A 259 5.87 13.45 -18.50
CA LEU A 259 6.93 13.14 -17.54
C LEU A 259 7.86 14.32 -17.27
N HIS A 260 8.38 14.96 -18.31
CA HIS A 260 9.33 16.08 -18.16
C HIS A 260 8.70 17.27 -17.42
N HIS A 261 7.46 17.61 -17.78
CA HIS A 261 6.73 18.68 -17.11
C HIS A 261 6.50 18.35 -15.62
N VAL A 262 6.03 17.14 -15.33
CA VAL A 262 5.79 16.71 -13.94
C VAL A 262 7.08 16.70 -13.13
N LEU A 263 8.17 16.15 -13.65
CA LEU A 263 9.46 16.13 -12.95
C LEU A 263 10.02 17.54 -12.71
N LEU A 264 9.85 18.45 -13.67
CA LEU A 264 10.25 19.85 -13.51
C LEU A 264 9.44 20.55 -12.41
N CYS A 265 8.12 20.42 -12.42
CA CYS A 265 7.26 20.96 -11.35
C CYS A 265 7.62 20.36 -9.98
N ARG A 266 7.82 19.05 -9.93
CA ARG A 266 8.22 18.35 -8.70
C ARG A 266 9.56 18.83 -8.18
N PHE A 267 10.55 19.07 -9.05
CA PHE A 267 11.84 19.61 -8.62
C PHE A 267 11.68 20.90 -7.82
N PHE A 268 10.94 21.88 -8.34
CA PHE A 268 10.72 23.16 -7.64
C PHE A 268 9.91 22.98 -6.35
N LEU A 269 8.86 22.15 -6.36
CA LEU A 269 8.05 21.88 -5.18
C LEU A 269 8.83 21.15 -4.09
N ASP A 270 9.65 20.19 -4.46
CA ASP A 270 10.45 19.40 -3.53
C ASP A 270 11.62 20.22 -2.97
N VAL A 271 12.25 21.11 -3.77
CA VAL A 271 13.21 22.12 -3.27
C VAL A 271 12.53 23.07 -2.29
N PHE A 272 11.33 23.53 -2.58
CA PHE A 272 10.56 24.34 -1.64
C PHE A 272 10.27 23.59 -0.35
N ALA A 273 9.88 22.31 -0.41
CA ALA A 273 9.69 21.48 0.78
C ALA A 273 10.99 21.32 1.59
N ALA A 274 12.14 21.16 0.93
CA ALA A 274 13.45 21.13 1.59
C ALA A 274 13.76 22.44 2.34
N LEU A 275 13.47 23.60 1.73
CA LEU A 275 13.61 24.91 2.37
C LEU A 275 12.68 25.07 3.57
N VAL A 276 11.43 24.60 3.48
CA VAL A 276 10.48 24.60 4.62
C VAL A 276 11.03 23.76 5.77
N TYR A 277 11.59 22.58 5.51
CA TYR A 277 12.25 21.79 6.56
C TYR A 277 13.45 22.54 7.18
N LEU A 278 14.22 23.24 6.39
CA LEU A 278 15.35 24.02 6.91
C LEU A 278 14.89 25.18 7.82
N LEU A 279 13.82 25.89 7.41
CA LEU A 279 13.21 26.96 8.21
C LEU A 279 12.59 26.42 9.52
N GLN A 280 12.13 25.17 9.52
CA GLN A 280 11.64 24.47 10.71
C GLN A 280 12.79 23.91 11.60
N LEU A 281 14.04 24.26 11.33
CA LEU A 281 15.24 23.76 12.03
C LEU A 281 15.37 22.21 11.96
N LYS A 282 14.92 21.59 10.85
CA LYS A 282 15.01 20.16 10.57
C LYS A 282 16.01 19.86 9.42
N PRO A 283 17.33 20.15 9.57
CA PRO A 283 18.28 20.04 8.47
C PRO A 283 18.44 18.60 7.94
N ARG A 284 18.25 17.58 8.79
CA ARG A 284 18.27 16.17 8.36
C ARG A 284 17.13 15.84 7.41
N HIS A 285 15.96 16.45 7.55
CA HIS A 285 14.83 16.28 6.63
C HIS A 285 15.07 17.01 5.32
N CYS A 286 15.63 18.23 5.37
CA CYS A 286 16.09 18.95 4.18
C CYS A 286 17.05 18.08 3.38
N TYR A 287 18.10 17.56 4.02
CA TYR A 287 19.06 16.65 3.38
C TYR A 287 18.38 15.41 2.80
N ALA A 288 17.41 14.82 3.49
CA ALA A 288 16.68 13.64 3.04
C ALA A 288 15.92 13.88 1.72
N VAL A 289 15.33 15.07 1.53
CA VAL A 289 14.68 15.44 0.26
C VAL A 289 15.70 15.53 -0.87
N LEU A 290 16.80 16.25 -0.66
CA LEU A 290 17.85 16.44 -1.67
C LEU A 290 18.51 15.09 -2.03
N GLU A 291 18.78 14.25 -1.04
CA GLU A 291 19.31 12.91 -1.23
C GLU A 291 18.32 12.00 -1.97
N GLY A 292 17.02 12.17 -1.75
CA GLY A 292 15.97 11.50 -2.52
C GLY A 292 16.10 11.80 -4.02
N TRP A 293 16.27 13.05 -4.39
CA TRP A 293 16.50 13.49 -5.77
C TRP A 293 17.82 12.95 -6.33
N ARG A 294 18.92 13.07 -5.57
CA ARG A 294 20.22 12.52 -5.99
C ARG A 294 20.13 11.02 -6.27
N CYS A 295 19.54 10.28 -5.36
CA CYS A 295 19.37 8.84 -5.50
C CYS A 295 18.45 8.47 -6.67
N PHE A 296 17.36 9.23 -6.90
CA PHE A 296 16.51 9.08 -8.07
C PHE A 296 17.29 9.27 -9.37
N MET A 297 18.09 10.33 -9.49
CA MET A 297 18.88 10.61 -10.69
C MET A 297 19.88 9.51 -11.02
N ILE A 298 20.47 8.88 -9.99
CA ILE A 298 21.40 7.74 -10.15
C ILE A 298 20.60 6.48 -10.54
N LYS A 299 19.50 6.20 -9.85
CA LYS A 299 18.77 4.93 -10.03
C LYS A 299 17.89 4.89 -11.27
N ARG A 300 17.42 6.03 -11.78
CA ARG A 300 16.47 6.07 -12.91
C ARG A 300 16.96 5.32 -14.15
N GLN A 301 18.27 5.29 -14.39
CA GLN A 301 18.84 4.57 -15.53
C GLN A 301 18.56 3.05 -15.48
N ARG A 302 18.53 2.47 -14.26
CA ARG A 302 18.18 1.05 -14.06
C ARG A 302 16.72 0.75 -14.37
N TYR A 303 15.88 1.78 -14.39
CA TYR A 303 14.45 1.67 -14.67
C TYR A 303 14.08 1.95 -16.13
N GLU A 304 15.05 2.21 -17.00
CA GLU A 304 14.73 2.57 -18.39
C GLU A 304 13.98 1.44 -19.12
N GLU A 305 14.46 0.21 -19.00
CA GLU A 305 13.80 -0.95 -19.61
C GLU A 305 12.47 -1.26 -18.94
N VAL A 306 12.39 -1.22 -17.62
CA VAL A 306 11.14 -1.39 -16.86
C VAL A 306 10.11 -0.33 -17.27
N ARG A 307 10.55 0.93 -17.45
CA ARG A 307 9.70 2.00 -17.96
C ARG A 307 9.17 1.71 -19.36
N LYS A 308 10.06 1.30 -20.30
CA LYS A 308 9.65 0.96 -21.66
C LYS A 308 8.59 -0.15 -21.64
N GLU A 309 8.80 -1.17 -20.83
CA GLU A 309 7.86 -2.27 -20.66
C GLU A 309 6.51 -1.78 -20.08
N ASN A 310 6.52 -1.02 -18.98
CA ASN A 310 5.30 -0.51 -18.35
C ASN A 310 4.48 0.37 -19.31
N ILE A 311 5.15 1.24 -20.06
CA ILE A 311 4.48 2.10 -21.04
C ILE A 311 3.93 1.26 -22.20
N ALA A 312 4.69 0.27 -22.72
CA ALA A 312 4.24 -0.60 -23.80
C ALA A 312 3.04 -1.47 -23.41
N LYS A 313 2.99 -1.90 -22.15
CA LYS A 313 1.87 -2.69 -21.59
C LYS A 313 0.68 -1.82 -21.13
N THR A 314 0.74 -0.50 -21.24
CA THR A 314 -0.37 0.38 -20.89
C THR A 314 -1.47 0.28 -21.96
N VAL A 315 -2.63 -0.27 -21.58
CA VAL A 315 -3.75 -0.51 -22.52
C VAL A 315 -4.61 0.74 -22.77
N ARG A 316 -4.65 1.66 -21.79
CA ARG A 316 -5.41 2.92 -21.89
C ARG A 316 -4.83 3.98 -20.93
N PRO A 317 -5.01 5.27 -21.26
CA PRO A 317 -4.72 6.35 -20.31
C PRO A 317 -5.53 6.17 -19.02
N LEU A 318 -4.92 6.51 -17.89
CA LEU A 318 -5.63 6.50 -16.60
C LEU A 318 -6.77 7.54 -16.61
N PRO A 319 -7.97 7.16 -16.18
CA PRO A 319 -9.10 8.09 -16.15
C PRO A 319 -8.89 9.17 -15.08
N THR A 320 -9.49 10.35 -15.30
CA THR A 320 -9.41 11.48 -14.36
C THR A 320 -10.13 11.21 -13.04
N SER A 321 -11.02 10.22 -13.00
CA SER A 321 -11.60 9.72 -11.75
C SER A 321 -10.56 9.13 -10.80
N LEU A 322 -9.48 8.56 -11.31
CA LEU A 322 -8.40 7.93 -10.55
C LEU A 322 -7.17 8.85 -10.42
N MET A 323 -6.70 9.42 -11.53
CA MET A 323 -5.63 10.42 -11.54
C MET A 323 -6.25 11.80 -11.72
N LYS A 324 -6.38 12.53 -10.62
CA LYS A 324 -7.07 13.82 -10.59
C LYS A 324 -6.31 14.90 -11.39
N PRO A 325 -7.01 15.72 -12.20
CA PRO A 325 -6.37 16.68 -13.12
C PRO A 325 -5.96 18.00 -12.44
N TYR A 326 -5.73 17.99 -11.14
CA TYR A 326 -5.33 19.17 -10.36
C TYR A 326 -4.14 18.84 -9.46
N SER A 327 -3.48 19.86 -8.92
CA SER A 327 -2.46 19.73 -7.87
C SER A 327 -3.11 19.69 -6.50
N LEU A 328 -2.89 18.62 -5.74
CA LEU A 328 -3.37 18.48 -4.37
C LEU A 328 -2.79 19.57 -3.44
N LEU A 329 -1.52 19.92 -3.64
CA LEU A 329 -0.86 21.00 -2.87
C LEU A 329 -1.60 22.33 -3.01
N VAL A 330 -1.99 22.70 -4.24
CA VAL A 330 -2.78 23.92 -4.52
C VAL A 330 -4.13 23.84 -3.83
N GLN A 331 -4.83 22.70 -3.93
CA GLN A 331 -6.14 22.54 -3.27
C GLN A 331 -6.05 22.69 -1.76
N TYR A 332 -5.06 22.02 -1.15
CA TYR A 332 -4.93 21.97 0.30
C TYR A 332 -4.35 23.26 0.89
N TYR A 333 -3.22 23.75 0.39
CA TYR A 333 -2.50 24.88 1.00
C TYR A 333 -2.97 26.26 0.51
N LEU A 334 -3.36 26.38 -0.77
CA LEU A 334 -3.75 27.69 -1.32
C LEU A 334 -5.27 27.90 -1.32
N ARG A 335 -6.05 26.82 -1.51
CA ARG A 335 -7.52 26.92 -1.56
C ARG A 335 -8.20 26.49 -0.26
N GLY A 336 -7.45 26.06 0.76
CA GLY A 336 -7.95 25.67 2.08
C GLY A 336 -8.84 24.42 2.10
N ARG A 337 -8.81 23.57 1.05
CA ARG A 337 -9.61 22.35 0.96
C ARG A 337 -8.96 21.26 1.78
N ARG A 338 -9.56 20.96 2.94
CA ARG A 338 -8.96 20.09 3.95
C ARG A 338 -9.49 18.66 3.94
N ARG A 339 -10.68 18.43 3.35
CA ARG A 339 -11.34 17.14 3.26
C ARG A 339 -11.43 16.69 1.81
N TYR A 340 -11.54 15.37 1.60
CA TYR A 340 -11.71 14.83 0.25
C TYR A 340 -12.99 15.35 -0.42
N SER A 341 -14.07 15.48 0.34
CA SER A 341 -15.34 16.05 -0.13
C SER A 341 -15.25 17.51 -0.63
N ASP A 342 -14.24 18.26 -0.18
CA ASP A 342 -14.01 19.65 -0.59
C ASP A 342 -13.31 19.73 -1.96
N LEU A 343 -12.73 18.63 -2.44
CA LEU A 343 -11.96 18.59 -3.69
C LEU A 343 -12.89 18.63 -4.91
N PRO A 344 -12.42 19.14 -6.08
CA PRO A 344 -13.14 19.04 -7.33
C PRO A 344 -13.36 17.57 -7.71
N GLN A 345 -14.59 17.24 -8.05
CA GLN A 345 -14.98 15.88 -8.45
C GLN A 345 -14.63 15.60 -9.90
#